data_26d6bf6bccafe7d22d3f77d6b03bd4bc
#
_entry.id   26d6bf6bccafe7d22d3f77d6b03bd4bc
#
_cell.length_a   1.000
_cell.length_b   1.000
_cell.length_c   1.000
_cell.angle_alpha   90.00
_cell.angle_beta   90.00
_cell.angle_gamma   90.00
#
_symmetry.space_group_name_H-M   'P 1'
#
loop_
_entity.id
_entity.type
_entity.pdbx_description
1 polymer ?
#
loop_
_entity_poly.entity_id
_entity_poly.type
_entity_poly.pdbx_seq_one_letter_code
_entity_poly.pdbx_strand_id
1 'polypeptide(L)'
;IQYLGRDARDMKYLYNWNAPIIWSKHEPGTFYHAAQLVLRTRDNGVTWEEVSPDLTRDQDGLQGKGGGPYTNEAVGAENYGTISYLLESPHEAGVLITGSDDGLVRITKNGGESWENITPKGLKECLVNAVEVSPHNPSTIYIATTRYKFNDYTPAIYKSSDYGKSWTNISEGIPYGAFSRVVREDEEQKGLLY
;
A
#
# COMPACT_ATOMS: atom_id res chain seq x y z
N ILE A 1 7.57 2.25 19.43
CA ILE A 1 7.05 2.70 20.74
C ILE A 1 5.55 2.51 20.71
N GLN A 2 5.02 1.61 21.52
CA GLN A 2 3.57 1.46 21.67
C GLN A 2 3.06 2.55 22.62
N TYR A 3 2.14 3.36 22.14
CA TYR A 3 1.40 4.32 22.96
C TYR A 3 0.09 3.68 23.38
N LEU A 4 0.03 3.18 24.61
CA LEU A 4 -1.21 2.67 25.20
C LEU A 4 -2.13 3.83 25.60
N GLY A 5 -3.42 3.72 25.28
CA GLY A 5 -4.45 4.66 25.73
C GLY A 5 -4.47 6.01 25.00
N ARG A 6 -3.90 6.09 23.80
CA ARG A 6 -4.04 7.26 22.92
C ARG A 6 -4.91 6.93 21.72
N ASP A 7 -5.74 7.84 21.32
CA ASP A 7 -6.49 7.77 20.08
C ASP A 7 -5.53 7.88 18.88
N ALA A 8 -5.87 7.23 17.78
CA ALA A 8 -5.09 7.28 16.55
C ALA A 8 -4.87 8.72 16.06
N ARG A 9 -5.89 9.58 16.21
CA ARG A 9 -5.83 11.01 15.85
C ARG A 9 -4.76 11.83 16.60
N ASP A 10 -4.31 11.33 17.76
CA ASP A 10 -3.32 12.00 18.60
C ASP A 10 -1.89 11.51 18.33
N MET A 11 -1.72 10.60 17.37
CA MET A 11 -0.42 10.01 17.02
C MET A 11 0.17 10.74 15.81
N LYS A 12 1.47 11.02 15.87
CA LYS A 12 2.19 11.56 14.72
C LYS A 12 2.26 10.58 13.57
N TYR A 13 2.47 9.30 13.87
CA TYR A 13 2.55 8.21 12.90
C TYR A 13 1.54 7.13 13.23
N LEU A 14 0.72 6.78 12.25
CA LEU A 14 -0.28 5.73 12.34
C LEU A 14 0.31 4.44 11.77
N TYR A 15 0.46 3.43 12.59
CA TYR A 15 0.96 2.12 12.19
C TYR A 15 -0.11 1.06 12.32
N ASN A 16 -0.04 0.05 11.48
CA ASN A 16 -0.75 -1.20 11.66
C ASN A 16 0.25 -2.35 11.82
N TRP A 17 -0.22 -3.52 12.26
CA TRP A 17 0.60 -4.71 12.53
C TRP A 17 1.61 -5.03 11.43
N ASN A 18 1.19 -4.90 10.18
CA ASN A 18 1.98 -5.22 8.99
C ASN A 18 2.54 -3.94 8.33
N ALA A 19 3.01 -2.99 9.13
CA ALA A 19 3.62 -1.78 8.58
C ALA A 19 4.79 -2.14 7.66
N PRO A 20 4.75 -1.73 6.36
CA PRO A 20 5.78 -2.11 5.40
C PRO A 20 7.13 -1.52 5.75
N ILE A 21 8.16 -2.34 5.64
CA ILE A 21 9.55 -1.90 5.60
C ILE A 21 10.25 -2.61 4.44
N ILE A 22 10.91 -1.84 3.58
CA ILE A 22 11.62 -2.36 2.41
C ILE A 22 13.01 -1.72 2.33
N TRP A 23 13.96 -2.43 1.74
CA TRP A 23 15.24 -1.85 1.36
C TRP A 23 15.21 -1.46 -0.11
N SER A 24 15.94 -0.39 -0.47
CA SER A 24 16.12 -0.02 -1.86
C SER A 24 17.01 -1.05 -2.58
N LYS A 25 16.55 -1.49 -3.76
CA LYS A 25 17.38 -2.31 -4.66
C LYS A 25 18.41 -1.48 -5.43
N HIS A 26 18.24 -0.17 -5.46
CA HIS A 26 19.02 0.77 -6.26
C HIS A 26 20.06 1.55 -5.43
N GLU A 27 19.75 1.82 -4.16
CA GLU A 27 20.58 2.63 -3.27
C GLU A 27 20.97 1.83 -2.02
N PRO A 28 22.22 1.30 -1.94
CA PRO A 28 22.68 0.59 -0.75
C PRO A 28 22.59 1.45 0.53
N GLY A 29 22.10 0.85 1.61
CA GLY A 29 21.91 1.55 2.89
C GLY A 29 20.61 2.35 2.99
N THR A 30 19.83 2.42 1.91
CA THR A 30 18.54 3.09 1.89
C THR A 30 17.42 2.11 2.21
N PHE A 31 16.56 2.49 3.17
CA PHE A 31 15.35 1.78 3.54
C PHE A 31 14.17 2.74 3.52
N TYR A 32 13.01 2.19 3.23
CA TYR A 32 11.72 2.88 3.36
C TYR A 32 10.87 2.16 4.38
N HIS A 33 10.15 2.92 5.20
CA HIS A 33 9.18 2.43 6.16
C HIS A 33 7.89 3.23 6.04
N ALA A 34 6.75 2.57 6.15
CA ALA A 34 5.48 3.26 5.95
C ALA A 34 4.58 3.21 7.20
N ALA A 35 4.04 4.38 7.52
CA ALA A 35 2.92 4.62 8.42
C ALA A 35 1.71 5.05 7.56
N GLN A 36 1.04 6.16 7.85
CA GLN A 36 0.15 6.83 6.89
C GLN A 36 0.93 7.60 5.81
N LEU A 37 2.22 7.83 6.05
CA LEU A 37 3.18 8.44 5.15
C LEU A 37 4.41 7.55 5.00
N VAL A 38 5.30 7.86 4.06
CA VAL A 38 6.54 7.12 3.81
C VAL A 38 7.71 7.83 4.46
N LEU A 39 8.47 7.07 5.23
CA LEU A 39 9.73 7.45 5.85
C LEU A 39 10.89 6.82 5.06
N ARG A 40 12.00 7.53 4.93
CA ARG A 40 13.24 7.05 4.32
C ARG A 40 14.42 7.22 5.26
N THR A 41 15.31 6.26 5.26
CA THR A 41 16.66 6.37 5.84
C THR A 41 17.70 6.11 4.76
N ARG A 42 18.86 6.76 4.84
CA ARG A 42 20.02 6.51 3.98
C ARG A 42 21.28 6.11 4.77
N ASP A 43 21.12 5.91 6.05
CA ASP A 43 22.19 5.61 7.00
C ASP A 43 21.88 4.37 7.86
N ASN A 44 21.21 3.37 7.26
CA ASN A 44 20.82 2.12 7.90
C ASN A 44 19.91 2.32 9.13
N GLY A 45 19.04 3.32 9.12
CA GLY A 45 18.04 3.54 10.16
C GLY A 45 18.48 4.43 11.32
N VAL A 46 19.63 5.09 11.22
CA VAL A 46 20.09 6.04 12.25
C VAL A 46 19.25 7.31 12.22
N THR A 47 19.01 7.85 11.01
CA THR A 47 18.10 8.98 10.80
C THR A 47 16.99 8.65 9.82
N TRP A 48 15.83 9.30 9.98
CA TRP A 48 14.67 9.12 9.13
C TRP A 48 14.09 10.46 8.68
N GLU A 49 13.73 10.56 7.42
CA GLU A 49 13.08 11.72 6.82
C GLU A 49 11.70 11.34 6.25
N GLU A 50 10.74 12.23 6.35
CA GLU A 50 9.42 12.09 5.70
C GLU A 50 9.57 12.42 4.22
N VAL A 51 9.24 11.47 3.34
CA VAL A 51 9.35 11.60 1.89
C VAL A 51 7.98 11.57 1.20
N SER A 52 6.92 11.76 1.98
CA SER A 52 5.57 11.94 1.44
C SER A 52 4.70 12.74 2.41
N PRO A 53 3.61 13.36 1.93
CA PRO A 53 2.47 13.70 2.79
C PRO A 53 1.77 12.43 3.27
N ASP A 54 0.64 12.58 4.00
CA ASP A 54 -0.30 11.48 4.21
C ASP A 54 -0.82 10.96 2.85
N LEU A 55 -0.67 9.66 2.61
CA LEU A 55 -1.03 8.99 1.36
C LEU A 55 -2.35 8.21 1.46
N THR A 56 -3.03 8.31 2.60
CA THR A 56 -4.31 7.68 2.89
C THR A 56 -5.48 8.64 2.61
N ARG A 57 -6.69 8.27 2.99
CA ARG A 57 -7.86 9.16 2.87
C ARG A 57 -7.93 10.22 3.96
N ASP A 58 -7.12 10.06 5.02
CA ASP A 58 -7.04 10.99 6.16
C ASP A 58 -8.43 11.37 6.71
N GLN A 59 -9.21 10.33 7.06
CA GLN A 59 -10.59 10.50 7.49
C GLN A 59 -10.67 10.62 9.03
N ASP A 60 -10.51 11.82 9.57
CA ASP A 60 -10.56 12.11 11.01
C ASP A 60 -11.75 11.47 11.72
N GLY A 61 -12.91 11.46 11.07
CA GLY A 61 -14.13 10.88 11.63
C GLY A 61 -14.08 9.36 11.86
N LEU A 62 -13.12 8.66 11.27
CA LEU A 62 -12.89 7.23 11.42
C LEU A 62 -11.76 6.94 12.41
N GLN A 63 -10.89 7.88 12.68
CA GLN A 63 -9.85 7.77 13.70
C GLN A 63 -10.49 7.72 15.09
N GLY A 64 -10.09 6.82 15.94
CA GLY A 64 -10.67 6.64 17.28
C GLY A 64 -11.92 5.75 17.34
N LYS A 65 -12.38 5.17 16.20
CA LYS A 65 -13.41 4.14 16.19
C LYS A 65 -12.77 2.77 16.28
N GLY A 66 -13.08 2.02 17.34
CA GLY A 66 -12.67 0.62 17.47
C GLY A 66 -13.65 -0.34 16.80
N GLY A 67 -13.22 -1.58 16.62
CA GLY A 67 -14.01 -2.64 16.03
C GLY A 67 -14.10 -2.58 14.50
N GLY A 68 -14.70 -3.62 13.89
CA GLY A 68 -14.82 -3.68 12.44
C GLY A 68 -15.80 -2.67 11.86
N PRO A 69 -15.57 -2.17 10.64
CA PRO A 69 -14.43 -2.50 9.77
C PRO A 69 -13.14 -1.77 10.12
N TYR A 70 -13.18 -0.80 11.04
CA TYR A 70 -12.05 0.05 11.42
C TYR A 70 -11.34 -0.52 12.64
N THR A 71 -10.04 -0.72 12.54
CA THR A 71 -9.22 -1.28 13.62
C THR A 71 -8.39 -0.17 14.25
N ASN A 72 -9.03 0.71 15.02
CA ASN A 72 -8.36 1.69 15.84
C ASN A 72 -8.43 1.23 17.30
N GLU A 73 -7.51 0.38 17.69
CA GLU A 73 -7.33 0.02 19.08
C GLU A 73 -6.43 1.05 19.76
N ALA A 74 -6.60 1.24 21.07
CA ALA A 74 -5.79 2.20 21.82
C ALA A 74 -4.34 1.72 22.03
N VAL A 75 -3.74 1.18 20.97
CA VAL A 75 -2.35 0.70 20.91
C VAL A 75 -1.71 1.22 19.62
N GLY A 76 -0.45 1.60 19.68
CA GLY A 76 0.24 2.30 18.60
C GLY A 76 0.49 1.52 17.31
N ALA A 77 -0.05 0.31 17.16
CA ALA A 77 0.16 -0.54 15.99
C ALA A 77 -1.16 -1.12 15.43
N GLU A 78 -2.29 -0.55 15.79
CA GLU A 78 -3.62 -0.99 15.34
C GLU A 78 -4.45 0.21 14.91
N ASN A 79 -3.89 1.00 13.98
CA ASN A 79 -4.57 2.18 13.47
C ASN A 79 -5.13 1.90 12.07
N TYR A 80 -6.26 2.54 11.76
CA TYR A 80 -6.84 2.62 10.44
C TYR A 80 -6.33 3.85 9.69
N GLY A 81 -6.33 3.82 8.37
CA GLY A 81 -5.74 4.86 7.54
C GLY A 81 -4.22 4.76 7.51
N THR A 82 -3.73 3.58 7.16
CA THR A 82 -2.29 3.29 7.11
C THR A 82 -1.89 2.71 5.77
N ILE A 83 -0.63 2.87 5.39
CA ILE A 83 -0.08 2.20 4.22
C ILE A 83 0.11 0.73 4.58
N SER A 84 -0.59 -0.14 3.85
CA SER A 84 -0.56 -1.60 4.02
C SER A 84 0.44 -2.29 3.11
N TYR A 85 0.86 -1.63 2.04
CA TYR A 85 1.87 -2.12 1.10
C TYR A 85 2.73 -0.99 0.56
N LEU A 86 4.02 -1.25 0.43
CA LEU A 86 5.01 -0.34 -0.14
C LEU A 86 5.95 -1.14 -1.03
N LEU A 87 6.22 -0.64 -2.22
CA LEU A 87 7.11 -1.23 -3.20
C LEU A 87 7.97 -0.15 -3.84
N GLU A 88 9.28 -0.42 -4.02
CA GLU A 88 10.12 0.31 -4.97
C GLU A 88 10.17 -0.48 -6.29
N SER A 89 10.02 0.21 -7.43
CA SER A 89 10.13 -0.40 -8.76
C SER A 89 11.45 -1.17 -8.89
N PRO A 90 11.43 -2.42 -9.37
CA PRO A 90 12.68 -3.15 -9.62
C PRO A 90 13.49 -2.57 -10.80
N HIS A 91 12.88 -1.72 -11.62
CA HIS A 91 13.48 -1.16 -12.83
C HIS A 91 14.02 0.26 -12.64
N GLU A 92 13.39 1.05 -11.76
CA GLU A 92 13.58 2.51 -11.71
C GLU A 92 13.79 2.97 -10.27
N ALA A 93 14.96 3.55 -10.00
CA ALA A 93 15.27 4.13 -8.70
C ALA A 93 14.31 5.27 -8.36
N GLY A 94 13.82 5.33 -7.12
CA GLY A 94 12.94 6.38 -6.65
C GLY A 94 11.50 6.33 -7.21
N VAL A 95 11.15 5.29 -7.97
CA VAL A 95 9.75 4.99 -8.30
C VAL A 95 9.17 4.12 -7.19
N LEU A 96 8.33 4.72 -6.35
CA LEU A 96 7.68 4.03 -5.23
C LEU A 96 6.17 3.97 -5.46
N ILE A 97 5.57 2.86 -5.05
CA ILE A 97 4.12 2.68 -5.10
C ILE A 97 3.64 2.23 -3.73
N THR A 98 2.56 2.84 -3.26
CA THR A 98 1.91 2.48 -2.00
C THR A 98 0.48 2.01 -2.24
N GLY A 99 0.03 1.10 -1.38
CA GLY A 99 -1.37 0.75 -1.20
C GLY A 99 -1.75 0.93 0.26
N SER A 100 -2.95 1.44 0.53
CA SER A 100 -3.43 1.68 1.90
C SER A 100 -4.56 0.72 2.30
N ASP A 101 -4.83 0.65 3.60
CA ASP A 101 -5.91 -0.16 4.16
C ASP A 101 -7.30 0.48 3.97
N ASP A 102 -7.34 1.72 3.51
CA ASP A 102 -8.54 2.46 3.12
C ASP A 102 -8.73 2.55 1.58
N GLY A 103 -7.87 1.86 0.81
CA GLY A 103 -8.05 1.59 -0.62
C GLY A 103 -7.48 2.64 -1.56
N LEU A 104 -6.55 3.49 -1.13
CA LEU A 104 -5.81 4.35 -2.04
C LEU A 104 -4.55 3.66 -2.57
N VAL A 105 -4.23 3.94 -3.83
CA VAL A 105 -2.97 3.56 -4.47
C VAL A 105 -2.28 4.83 -4.95
N ARG A 106 -1.04 5.04 -4.52
CA ARG A 106 -0.26 6.23 -4.85
C ARG A 106 1.06 5.84 -5.47
N ILE A 107 1.57 6.70 -6.35
CA ILE A 107 2.89 6.54 -6.99
C ILE A 107 3.68 7.83 -6.90
N THR A 108 4.98 7.70 -6.66
CA THR A 108 5.97 8.73 -6.95
C THR A 108 6.95 8.23 -7.99
N LYS A 109 7.48 9.14 -8.82
CA LYS A 109 8.50 8.85 -9.83
C LYS A 109 9.79 9.67 -9.63
N ASN A 110 9.87 10.38 -8.52
CA ASN A 110 10.95 11.31 -8.21
C ASN A 110 11.41 11.21 -6.76
N GLY A 111 11.40 10.00 -6.21
CA GLY A 111 11.92 9.72 -4.87
C GLY A 111 11.11 10.31 -3.72
N GLY A 112 9.84 10.65 -3.98
CA GLY A 112 8.93 11.19 -2.97
C GLY A 112 8.69 12.70 -3.05
N GLU A 113 9.33 13.42 -3.99
CA GLU A 113 9.11 14.87 -4.14
C GLU A 113 7.66 15.21 -4.52
N SER A 114 7.00 14.32 -5.26
CA SER A 114 5.58 14.42 -5.58
C SER A 114 4.93 13.04 -5.66
N TRP A 115 3.63 12.98 -5.34
CA TRP A 115 2.85 11.77 -5.34
C TRP A 115 1.55 11.93 -6.12
N GLU A 116 1.27 10.98 -7.01
CA GLU A 116 0.07 10.93 -7.82
C GLU A 116 -0.91 9.88 -7.26
N ASN A 117 -2.20 10.17 -7.31
CA ASN A 117 -3.23 9.17 -7.02
C ASN A 117 -3.51 8.36 -8.28
N ILE A 118 -3.19 7.08 -8.21
CA ILE A 118 -3.41 6.12 -9.30
C ILE A 118 -4.46 5.06 -8.96
N THR A 119 -5.27 5.29 -7.95
CA THR A 119 -6.33 4.36 -7.51
C THR A 119 -7.27 4.01 -8.67
N PRO A 120 -7.59 2.74 -8.91
CA PRO A 120 -8.56 2.36 -9.93
C PRO A 120 -9.88 3.12 -9.77
N LYS A 121 -10.39 3.69 -10.86
CA LYS A 121 -11.64 4.45 -10.84
C LYS A 121 -12.80 3.57 -10.35
N GLY A 122 -13.49 4.02 -9.30
CA GLY A 122 -14.62 3.29 -8.72
C GLY A 122 -14.21 2.20 -7.72
N LEU A 123 -12.93 2.04 -7.42
CA LEU A 123 -12.49 1.17 -6.33
C LEU A 123 -13.07 1.70 -5.02
N LYS A 124 -13.86 0.85 -4.37
CA LYS A 124 -14.43 1.13 -3.05
C LYS A 124 -13.35 1.01 -1.99
N GLU A 125 -13.62 1.58 -0.82
CA GLU A 125 -12.80 1.38 0.37
C GLU A 125 -12.50 -0.11 0.60
N CYS A 126 -11.23 -0.45 0.71
CA CYS A 126 -10.74 -1.82 0.76
C CYS A 126 -9.32 -1.85 1.34
N LEU A 127 -8.87 -3.01 1.72
CA LEU A 127 -7.46 -3.23 2.03
C LEU A 127 -6.69 -3.56 0.74
N VAL A 128 -5.72 -2.74 0.38
CA VAL A 128 -4.74 -3.09 -0.67
C VAL A 128 -3.72 -4.06 -0.06
N ASN A 129 -3.86 -5.34 -0.39
CA ASN A 129 -3.03 -6.39 0.20
C ASN A 129 -1.66 -6.52 -0.46
N ALA A 130 -1.58 -6.25 -1.75
CA ALA A 130 -0.34 -6.34 -2.50
C ALA A 130 -0.32 -5.38 -3.68
N VAL A 131 0.87 -4.90 -3.98
CA VAL A 131 1.23 -4.19 -5.20
C VAL A 131 2.39 -4.96 -5.84
N GLU A 132 2.37 -5.10 -7.15
CA GLU A 132 3.44 -5.71 -7.93
C GLU A 132 3.74 -4.85 -9.13
N VAL A 133 5.01 -4.61 -9.41
CA VAL A 133 5.47 -4.09 -10.70
C VAL A 133 5.98 -5.27 -11.50
N SER A 134 5.49 -5.41 -12.74
CA SER A 134 5.91 -6.49 -13.64
C SER A 134 7.44 -6.55 -13.76
N PRO A 135 8.06 -7.73 -13.64
CA PRO A 135 9.49 -7.87 -13.88
C PRO A 135 9.87 -7.61 -15.34
N HIS A 136 8.91 -7.62 -16.26
CA HIS A 136 9.11 -7.45 -17.70
C HIS A 136 8.86 -6.04 -18.22
N ASN A 137 8.13 -5.20 -17.44
CA ASN A 137 7.76 -3.86 -17.91
C ASN A 137 7.49 -2.91 -16.73
N PRO A 138 8.27 -1.82 -16.59
CA PRO A 138 8.14 -0.88 -15.48
C PRO A 138 6.77 -0.20 -15.40
N SER A 139 6.07 -0.03 -16.52
CA SER A 139 4.75 0.61 -16.53
C SER A 139 3.60 -0.32 -16.17
N THR A 140 3.85 -1.63 -16.07
CA THR A 140 2.82 -2.61 -15.74
C THR A 140 2.77 -2.83 -14.24
N ILE A 141 1.61 -2.56 -13.64
CA ILE A 141 1.37 -2.66 -12.20
C ILE A 141 0.16 -3.57 -11.97
N TYR A 142 0.26 -4.43 -10.99
CA TYR A 142 -0.85 -5.24 -10.48
C TYR A 142 -1.13 -4.85 -9.03
N ILE A 143 -2.41 -4.90 -8.64
CA ILE A 143 -2.82 -4.80 -7.25
C ILE A 143 -3.80 -5.93 -6.91
N ALA A 144 -3.69 -6.46 -5.69
CA ALA A 144 -4.65 -7.36 -5.10
C ALA A 144 -5.31 -6.68 -3.90
N THR A 145 -6.64 -6.71 -3.85
CA THR A 145 -7.40 -6.04 -2.79
C THR A 145 -8.44 -6.97 -2.17
N THR A 146 -8.81 -6.71 -0.91
CA THR A 146 -9.89 -7.41 -0.23
C THR A 146 -10.80 -6.46 0.52
N ARG A 147 -12.07 -6.86 0.65
CA ARG A 147 -13.11 -6.12 1.36
C ARG A 147 -13.80 -6.93 2.46
N TYR A 148 -13.13 -7.97 2.96
CA TYR A 148 -13.72 -8.88 3.96
C TYR A 148 -14.21 -8.16 5.23
N LYS A 149 -13.58 -7.06 5.62
CA LYS A 149 -14.01 -6.22 6.75
C LYS A 149 -15.38 -5.57 6.52
N PHE A 150 -15.82 -5.51 5.26
CA PHE A 150 -17.12 -4.97 4.84
C PHE A 150 -18.10 -6.08 4.40
N ASN A 151 -17.85 -7.34 4.80
CA ASN A 151 -18.64 -8.52 4.40
C ASN A 151 -18.76 -8.70 2.87
N ASP A 152 -17.76 -8.22 2.13
CA ASP A 152 -17.66 -8.39 0.69
C ASP A 152 -16.46 -9.28 0.39
N TYR A 153 -16.74 -10.47 -0.13
CA TYR A 153 -15.72 -11.51 -0.39
C TYR A 153 -15.43 -11.67 -1.89
N THR A 154 -15.79 -10.65 -2.66
CA THR A 154 -15.50 -10.62 -4.10
C THR A 154 -13.99 -10.51 -4.32
N PRO A 155 -13.37 -11.43 -5.09
CA PRO A 155 -11.97 -11.31 -5.44
C PRO A 155 -11.73 -10.07 -6.32
N ALA A 156 -10.65 -9.35 -6.06
CA ALA A 156 -10.36 -8.12 -6.77
C ALA A 156 -8.85 -7.97 -7.05
N ILE A 157 -8.49 -8.30 -8.28
CA ILE A 157 -7.15 -8.10 -8.84
C ILE A 157 -7.28 -7.15 -10.03
N TYR A 158 -6.44 -6.12 -10.05
CA TYR A 158 -6.42 -5.14 -11.13
C TYR A 158 -5.04 -5.10 -11.78
N LYS A 159 -5.02 -4.84 -13.08
CA LYS A 159 -3.82 -4.62 -13.88
C LYS A 159 -3.88 -3.23 -14.52
N SER A 160 -2.77 -2.52 -14.46
CA SER A 160 -2.48 -1.33 -15.27
C SER A 160 -1.29 -1.64 -16.18
N SER A 161 -1.21 -0.99 -17.35
CA SER A 161 -0.07 -1.07 -18.26
C SER A 161 0.53 0.30 -18.58
N ASP A 162 0.15 1.32 -17.81
CA ASP A 162 0.44 2.74 -18.06
C ASP A 162 0.74 3.53 -16.78
N TYR A 163 1.42 2.89 -15.82
CA TYR A 163 1.74 3.47 -14.50
C TYR A 163 0.49 3.87 -13.70
N GLY A 164 -0.61 3.11 -13.82
CA GLY A 164 -1.82 3.34 -13.04
C GLY A 164 -2.76 4.41 -13.59
N LYS A 165 -2.54 4.92 -14.81
CA LYS A 165 -3.46 5.88 -15.44
C LYS A 165 -4.78 5.23 -15.81
N SER A 166 -4.74 3.96 -16.21
CA SER A 166 -5.92 3.14 -16.45
C SER A 166 -5.76 1.75 -15.83
N TRP A 167 -6.89 1.13 -15.48
CA TRP A 167 -6.93 -0.16 -14.81
C TRP A 167 -7.98 -1.07 -15.41
N THR A 168 -7.65 -2.36 -15.49
CA THR A 168 -8.55 -3.44 -15.87
C THR A 168 -8.68 -4.40 -14.70
N ASN A 169 -9.91 -4.76 -14.31
CA ASN A 169 -10.13 -5.87 -13.38
C ASN A 169 -9.87 -7.18 -14.11
N ILE A 170 -9.00 -8.02 -13.54
CA ILE A 170 -8.59 -9.31 -14.11
C ILE A 170 -8.97 -10.49 -13.21
N SER A 171 -9.98 -10.33 -12.38
CA SER A 171 -10.44 -11.35 -11.42
C SER A 171 -11.37 -12.40 -12.02
N GLU A 172 -11.67 -12.33 -13.32
CA GLU A 172 -12.55 -13.28 -13.98
C GLU A 172 -12.08 -14.73 -13.77
N GLY A 173 -12.99 -15.63 -13.42
CA GLY A 173 -12.70 -17.03 -13.12
C GLY A 173 -12.30 -17.33 -11.67
N ILE A 174 -12.01 -16.32 -10.85
CA ILE A 174 -11.77 -16.53 -9.42
C ILE A 174 -13.12 -16.61 -8.69
N PRO A 175 -13.42 -17.71 -7.97
CA PRO A 175 -14.73 -17.87 -7.35
C PRO A 175 -14.95 -16.87 -6.20
N TYR A 176 -16.22 -16.49 -5.97
CA TYR A 176 -16.60 -15.71 -4.80
C TYR A 176 -16.16 -16.41 -3.51
N GLY A 177 -15.62 -15.65 -2.57
CA GLY A 177 -15.06 -16.17 -1.31
C GLY A 177 -13.58 -16.54 -1.38
N ALA A 178 -12.98 -16.52 -2.55
CA ALA A 178 -11.52 -16.63 -2.68
C ALA A 178 -10.86 -15.26 -2.42
N PHE A 179 -10.02 -15.18 -1.40
CA PHE A 179 -9.33 -13.95 -1.04
C PHE A 179 -8.16 -13.65 -1.96
N SER A 180 -8.19 -12.50 -2.64
CA SER A 180 -7.08 -12.01 -3.45
C SER A 180 -6.04 -11.29 -2.56
N ARG A 181 -5.16 -12.05 -1.92
CA ARG A 181 -4.20 -11.50 -0.96
C ARG A 181 -2.85 -11.15 -1.55
N VAL A 182 -2.53 -11.73 -2.68
CA VAL A 182 -1.26 -11.51 -3.36
C VAL A 182 -1.46 -11.69 -4.86
N VAL A 183 -0.65 -11.02 -5.64
CA VAL A 183 -0.46 -11.25 -7.07
C VAL A 183 1.02 -11.10 -7.37
N ARG A 184 1.57 -12.03 -8.16
CA ARG A 184 2.96 -12.02 -8.64
C ARG A 184 2.99 -12.39 -10.10
N GLU A 185 3.76 -11.67 -10.89
CA GLU A 185 4.05 -12.07 -12.27
C GLU A 185 5.33 -12.91 -12.29
N ASP A 186 5.31 -13.98 -13.05
CA ASP A 186 6.47 -14.87 -13.23
C ASP A 186 7.65 -14.11 -13.84
N GLU A 187 8.86 -14.34 -13.32
CA GLU A 187 10.07 -13.64 -13.76
C GLU A 187 10.56 -14.07 -15.14
N GLU A 188 10.22 -15.29 -15.58
CA GLU A 188 10.64 -15.86 -16.86
C GLU A 188 9.53 -15.78 -17.90
N GLN A 189 8.28 -16.02 -17.51
CA GLN A 189 7.14 -16.07 -18.41
C GLN A 189 6.22 -14.86 -18.24
N LYS A 190 6.38 -13.89 -19.13
CA LYS A 190 5.55 -12.69 -19.15
C LYS A 190 4.06 -13.03 -19.22
N GLY A 191 3.29 -12.42 -18.32
CA GLY A 191 1.83 -12.54 -18.26
C GLY A 191 1.32 -13.76 -17.50
N LEU A 192 2.20 -14.65 -17.03
CA LEU A 192 1.83 -15.71 -16.10
C LEU A 192 1.75 -15.11 -14.68
N LEU A 193 0.61 -15.28 -14.03
CA LEU A 193 0.34 -14.73 -12.69
C LEU A 193 0.06 -15.86 -11.70
N TYR A 194 0.51 -15.63 -10.46
CA TYR A 194 0.26 -16.49 -9.30
C TYR A 194 -0.51 -15.72 -8.21
#